data_88c76a424c55c121b6aab68c78e461a4
#
_entry.id   88c76a424c55c121b6aab68c78e461a4
#
_cell.length_a   1.000
_cell.length_b   1.000
_cell.length_c   1.000
_cell.angle_alpha   90.00
_cell.angle_beta   90.00
_cell.angle_gamma   90.00
#
_symmetry.space_group_name_H-M   'P 1'
#
loop_
_entity.id
_entity.type
_entity.pdbx_description
1 polymer ?
#
loop_
_entity_poly.entity_id
_entity_poly.type
_entity_poly.pdbx_seq_one_letter_code
_entity_poly.pdbx_strand_id
1 'polypeptide(L)'
;HRGRLNVLANIFNKTYDKIFSEFEGKEYDEEVFFDGDVKYHLGITSEIETDNGNNVKITLSPNPSHLEAVDPIVEGITRSKIDHELDGDEKKILPILIHGDAAIAGQGIVYEVIQMAQLDGYRTGGTLHIVINNQVGFTTNYLDARSSTYCTDVAKTTLCPVFHVNGDDIEAVVQTLDIALRYRQEYSRDVFVDLLCYRKYGHNEGDEPKFTQPKPVS
;
A
#
# COMPACT_ATOMS: atom_id res chain seq x y z
N HIS A 1 8.51 -6.73 -1.52
CA HIS A 1 8.31 -8.18 -1.42
C HIS A 1 8.10 -8.63 0.03
N ARG A 2 9.02 -8.31 0.95
CA ARG A 2 8.92 -8.71 2.38
C ARG A 2 7.66 -8.15 3.04
N GLY A 3 7.32 -6.89 2.78
CA GLY A 3 6.12 -6.27 3.32
C GLY A 3 4.87 -7.03 2.91
N ARG A 4 4.78 -7.44 1.64
CA ARG A 4 3.62 -8.18 1.15
C ARG A 4 3.51 -9.59 1.77
N LEU A 5 4.61 -10.30 1.95
CA LEU A 5 4.60 -11.60 2.65
C LEU A 5 4.15 -11.44 4.11
N ASN A 6 4.59 -10.39 4.78
CA ASN A 6 4.10 -10.07 6.13
C ASN A 6 2.61 -9.77 6.16
N VAL A 7 2.08 -9.03 5.18
CA VAL A 7 0.65 -8.78 5.04
C VAL A 7 -0.12 -10.08 4.82
N LEU A 8 0.34 -10.95 3.91
CA LEU A 8 -0.28 -12.24 3.65
C LEU A 8 -0.33 -13.11 4.91
N ALA A 9 0.77 -13.18 5.67
CA ALA A 9 0.85 -14.01 6.86
C ALA A 9 0.07 -13.41 8.05
N ASN A 10 0.28 -12.12 8.35
CA ASN A 10 -0.16 -11.53 9.61
C ASN A 10 -1.52 -10.83 9.53
N ILE A 11 -1.94 -10.40 8.35
CA ILE A 11 -3.24 -9.75 8.16
C ILE A 11 -4.25 -10.74 7.56
N PHE A 12 -3.83 -11.52 6.57
CA PHE A 12 -4.70 -12.48 5.89
C PHE A 12 -4.62 -13.90 6.47
N ASN A 13 -3.82 -14.12 7.52
CA ASN A 13 -3.66 -15.40 8.19
C ASN A 13 -3.25 -16.56 7.27
N LYS A 14 -2.51 -16.26 6.18
CA LYS A 14 -1.98 -17.27 5.31
C LYS A 14 -0.85 -18.01 6.03
N THR A 15 -0.99 -19.32 6.23
CA THR A 15 -0.01 -20.10 6.97
C THR A 15 1.35 -20.12 6.28
N TYR A 16 2.42 -20.18 7.07
CA TYR A 16 3.78 -20.28 6.52
C TYR A 16 3.96 -21.53 5.67
N ASP A 17 3.39 -22.67 6.07
CA ASP A 17 3.45 -23.91 5.29
C ASP A 17 2.85 -23.70 3.90
N LYS A 18 1.72 -23.01 3.80
CA LYS A 18 1.11 -22.69 2.52
C LYS A 18 1.97 -21.73 1.69
N ILE A 19 2.55 -20.71 2.33
CA ILE A 19 3.46 -19.79 1.64
C ILE A 19 4.68 -20.55 1.11
N PHE A 20 5.31 -21.41 1.91
CA PHE A 20 6.49 -22.17 1.49
C PHE A 20 6.16 -23.21 0.43
N SER A 21 5.04 -23.92 0.56
CA SER A 21 4.60 -24.90 -0.46
C SER A 21 4.40 -24.24 -1.83
N GLU A 22 3.82 -23.03 -1.86
CA GLU A 22 3.68 -22.26 -3.09
C GLU A 22 5.03 -21.86 -3.70
N PHE A 23 6.02 -21.47 -2.87
CA PHE A 23 7.39 -21.21 -3.35
C PHE A 23 8.09 -22.46 -3.89
N GLU A 24 7.80 -23.63 -3.32
CA GLU A 24 8.33 -24.91 -3.79
C GLU A 24 7.58 -25.50 -5.00
N GLY A 25 6.48 -24.85 -5.41
CA GLY A 25 5.68 -25.30 -6.55
C GLY A 25 4.85 -26.57 -6.27
N LYS A 26 4.59 -26.89 -5.00
CA LYS A 26 3.92 -28.13 -4.58
C LYS A 26 2.40 -28.05 -4.50
N GLU A 27 1.82 -26.87 -4.54
CA GLU A 27 0.37 -26.66 -4.45
C GLU A 27 -0.15 -25.96 -5.71
N TYR A 28 -0.47 -26.74 -6.71
CA TYR A 28 -1.48 -26.37 -7.69
C TYR A 28 -2.51 -27.49 -7.74
N ASP A 29 -3.75 -27.21 -7.35
CA ASP A 29 -4.89 -27.96 -7.83
C ASP A 29 -4.84 -27.93 -9.36
N GLU A 30 -5.13 -29.06 -9.99
CA GLU A 30 -4.99 -29.30 -11.43
C GLU A 30 -5.80 -28.35 -12.35
N GLU A 31 -6.50 -27.35 -11.79
CA GLU A 31 -7.34 -26.39 -12.51
C GLU A 31 -6.75 -24.99 -12.71
N VAL A 32 -5.53 -24.71 -12.24
CA VAL A 32 -4.94 -23.38 -12.43
C VAL A 32 -4.03 -23.35 -13.65
N PHE A 33 -4.58 -22.87 -14.75
CA PHE A 33 -3.91 -22.73 -16.05
C PHE A 33 -2.86 -21.62 -16.14
N PHE A 34 -2.40 -21.02 -15.06
CA PHE A 34 -1.44 -19.93 -15.08
C PHE A 34 -0.16 -20.31 -14.33
N ASP A 35 0.82 -20.72 -15.07
CA ASP A 35 2.21 -20.72 -14.66
C ASP A 35 2.75 -19.29 -14.75
N GLY A 36 3.27 -18.75 -13.66
CA GLY A 36 4.31 -17.85 -13.91
C GLY A 36 4.27 -16.43 -13.35
N ASP A 37 3.44 -16.09 -12.36
CA ASP A 37 3.72 -14.88 -11.60
C ASP A 37 4.40 -15.19 -10.27
N VAL A 38 5.19 -14.24 -9.78
CA VAL A 38 5.88 -14.37 -8.48
C VAL A 38 4.83 -14.48 -7.38
N LYS A 39 4.93 -15.48 -6.54
CA LYS A 39 3.89 -15.87 -5.57
C LYS A 39 3.41 -14.74 -4.66
N TYR A 40 4.27 -13.76 -4.36
CA TYR A 40 3.89 -12.60 -3.57
C TYR A 40 3.10 -11.53 -4.34
N HIS A 41 2.88 -11.67 -5.66
CA HIS A 41 2.01 -10.80 -6.44
C HIS A 41 0.54 -11.24 -6.43
N LEU A 42 0.24 -12.43 -5.95
CA LEU A 42 -1.11 -12.96 -5.88
C LEU A 42 -2.00 -12.14 -4.94
N GLY A 43 -3.26 -12.03 -5.31
CA GLY A 43 -4.30 -11.44 -4.47
C GLY A 43 -4.87 -12.43 -3.47
N ILE A 44 -5.55 -11.93 -2.46
CA ILE A 44 -6.26 -12.72 -1.46
C ILE A 44 -7.43 -11.92 -0.88
N THR A 45 -8.50 -12.59 -0.54
CA THR A 45 -9.63 -12.01 0.20
C THR A 45 -9.85 -12.80 1.48
N SER A 46 -10.12 -12.11 2.57
CA SER A 46 -10.42 -12.67 3.88
C SER A 46 -11.45 -11.82 4.60
N GLU A 47 -12.07 -12.38 5.63
CA GLU A 47 -12.89 -11.64 6.58
C GLU A 47 -12.19 -11.62 7.92
N ILE A 48 -12.21 -10.48 8.57
CA ILE A 48 -11.69 -10.29 9.92
C ILE A 48 -12.80 -9.79 10.82
N GLU A 49 -12.85 -10.31 12.04
CA GLU A 49 -13.70 -9.79 13.09
C GLU A 49 -12.94 -8.68 13.83
N THR A 50 -13.58 -7.53 13.96
CA THR A 50 -13.04 -6.39 14.72
C THR A 50 -13.31 -6.57 16.20
N ASP A 51 -12.60 -5.84 17.07
CA ASP A 51 -12.79 -5.86 18.52
C ASP A 51 -14.25 -5.55 18.95
N ASN A 52 -14.99 -4.86 18.09
CA ASN A 52 -16.41 -4.55 18.32
C ASN A 52 -17.38 -5.63 17.79
N GLY A 53 -16.87 -6.77 17.33
CA GLY A 53 -17.66 -7.88 16.82
C GLY A 53 -18.23 -7.68 15.42
N ASN A 54 -17.75 -6.68 14.68
CA ASN A 54 -18.14 -6.47 13.28
C ASN A 54 -17.22 -7.24 12.34
N ASN A 55 -17.78 -7.89 11.33
CA ASN A 55 -17.02 -8.51 10.27
C ASN A 55 -16.64 -7.49 9.20
N VAL A 56 -15.36 -7.42 8.87
CA VAL A 56 -14.82 -6.59 7.80
C VAL A 56 -14.18 -7.48 6.75
N LYS A 57 -14.65 -7.33 5.51
CA LYS A 57 -14.04 -7.99 4.36
C LYS A 57 -12.84 -7.20 3.89
N ILE A 58 -11.68 -7.84 3.90
CA ILE A 58 -10.43 -7.26 3.38
C ILE A 58 -10.01 -7.98 2.11
N THR A 59 -9.56 -7.22 1.13
CA THR A 59 -9.09 -7.75 -0.16
C THR A 59 -7.75 -7.14 -0.50
N LEU A 60 -6.76 -7.97 -0.74
CA LEU A 60 -5.47 -7.59 -1.29
C LEU A 60 -5.51 -7.83 -2.80
N SER A 61 -5.44 -6.77 -3.59
CA SER A 61 -5.40 -6.88 -5.05
C SER A 61 -4.11 -7.57 -5.52
N PRO A 62 -4.14 -8.47 -6.51
CA PRO A 62 -2.92 -8.87 -7.20
C PRO A 62 -2.25 -7.64 -7.81
N ASN A 63 -0.93 -7.64 -7.88
CA ASN A 63 -0.17 -6.53 -8.45
C ASN A 63 0.99 -7.01 -9.32
N PRO A 64 1.37 -6.30 -10.38
CA PRO A 64 2.56 -6.60 -11.16
C PRO A 64 3.83 -6.08 -10.47
N SER A 65 5.00 -6.39 -11.04
CA SER A 65 6.28 -5.80 -10.62
C SER A 65 6.42 -4.32 -11.01
N HIS A 66 5.53 -3.79 -11.84
CA HIS A 66 5.51 -2.38 -12.20
C HIS A 66 4.97 -1.57 -11.03
N LEU A 67 5.82 -0.74 -10.45
CA LEU A 67 5.48 0.10 -9.31
C LEU A 67 4.31 1.03 -9.63
N GLU A 68 3.38 1.16 -8.69
CA GLU A 68 2.19 2.01 -8.71
C GLU A 68 1.13 1.64 -9.79
N ALA A 69 1.40 0.66 -10.65
CA ALA A 69 0.46 0.25 -11.70
C ALA A 69 -0.86 -0.34 -11.14
N VAL A 70 -0.86 -0.80 -9.89
CA VAL A 70 -2.05 -1.33 -9.21
C VAL A 70 -2.98 -0.24 -8.69
N ASP A 71 -2.51 1.00 -8.52
CA ASP A 71 -3.28 2.07 -7.92
C ASP A 71 -4.61 2.31 -8.64
N PRO A 72 -4.65 2.56 -9.97
CA PRO A 72 -5.90 2.73 -10.68
C PRO A 72 -6.77 1.47 -10.69
N ILE A 73 -6.18 0.28 -10.56
CA ILE A 73 -6.93 -0.98 -10.47
C ILE A 73 -7.70 -1.04 -9.15
N VAL A 74 -7.05 -0.70 -8.03
CA VAL A 74 -7.71 -0.65 -6.71
C VAL A 74 -8.83 0.38 -6.69
N GLU A 75 -8.61 1.57 -7.26
CA GLU A 75 -9.64 2.60 -7.39
C GLU A 75 -10.82 2.13 -8.26
N GLY A 76 -10.55 1.49 -9.38
CA GLY A 76 -11.58 0.92 -10.26
C GLY A 76 -12.40 -0.18 -9.59
N ILE A 77 -11.75 -1.11 -8.86
CA ILE A 77 -12.43 -2.15 -8.08
C ILE A 77 -13.30 -1.51 -6.99
N THR A 78 -12.77 -0.51 -6.29
CA THR A 78 -13.50 0.22 -5.24
C THR A 78 -14.72 0.92 -5.82
N ARG A 79 -14.56 1.64 -6.92
CA ARG A 79 -15.67 2.32 -7.62
C ARG A 79 -16.74 1.33 -8.06
N SER A 80 -16.36 0.21 -8.65
CA SER A 80 -17.29 -0.84 -9.07
C SER A 80 -18.11 -1.39 -7.90
N LYS A 81 -17.48 -1.62 -6.74
CA LYS A 81 -18.18 -2.09 -5.54
C LYS A 81 -19.14 -1.03 -4.99
N ILE A 82 -18.76 0.23 -5.00
CA ILE A 82 -19.66 1.34 -4.61
C ILE A 82 -20.92 1.31 -5.47
N ASP A 83 -20.77 1.20 -6.79
CA ASP A 83 -21.87 1.29 -7.73
C ASP A 83 -22.77 0.05 -7.72
N HIS A 84 -22.22 -1.14 -7.49
CA HIS A 84 -22.94 -2.40 -7.69
C HIS A 84 -23.23 -3.20 -6.41
N GLU A 85 -22.48 -2.99 -5.32
CA GLU A 85 -22.58 -3.79 -4.10
C GLU A 85 -22.99 -2.95 -2.87
N LEU A 86 -22.75 -1.63 -2.88
CA LEU A 86 -22.88 -0.78 -1.69
C LEU A 86 -23.92 0.34 -1.83
N ASP A 87 -24.80 0.24 -2.82
CA ASP A 87 -25.88 1.22 -3.07
C ASP A 87 -25.37 2.68 -3.24
N GLY A 88 -24.18 2.85 -3.77
CA GLY A 88 -23.54 4.16 -3.93
C GLY A 88 -22.89 4.71 -2.66
N ASP A 89 -22.90 3.98 -1.56
CA ASP A 89 -22.34 4.45 -0.28
C ASP A 89 -20.82 4.26 -0.22
N GLU A 90 -20.08 5.31 -0.57
CA GLU A 90 -18.63 5.35 -0.56
C GLU A 90 -17.99 5.26 0.85
N LYS A 91 -18.79 5.44 1.91
CA LYS A 91 -18.30 5.34 3.29
C LYS A 91 -18.18 3.89 3.80
N LYS A 92 -18.79 2.93 3.09
CA LYS A 92 -18.75 1.50 3.44
C LYS A 92 -17.53 0.77 2.92
N ILE A 93 -16.68 1.42 2.14
CA ILE A 93 -15.47 0.85 1.58
C ILE A 93 -14.30 1.83 1.73
N LEU A 94 -13.11 1.30 1.94
CA LEU A 94 -11.89 2.09 2.06
C LEU A 94 -10.82 1.53 1.13
N PRO A 95 -10.47 2.24 0.04
CA PRO A 95 -9.24 1.95 -0.69
C PRO A 95 -8.02 2.34 0.14
N ILE A 96 -7.04 1.46 0.19
CA ILE A 96 -5.75 1.70 0.86
C ILE A 96 -4.65 1.42 -0.16
N LEU A 97 -3.82 2.42 -0.45
CA LEU A 97 -2.65 2.30 -1.31
C LEU A 97 -1.38 2.41 -0.47
N ILE A 98 -0.50 1.43 -0.59
CA ILE A 98 0.77 1.40 0.15
C ILE A 98 1.92 1.61 -0.84
N HIS A 99 2.58 2.74 -0.70
CA HIS A 99 3.62 3.21 -1.60
C HIS A 99 5.02 3.09 -0.99
N GLY A 100 6.04 3.00 -1.85
CA GLY A 100 7.41 3.34 -1.48
C GLY A 100 7.69 4.81 -1.76
N ASP A 101 8.57 5.44 -0.99
CA ASP A 101 8.90 6.87 -1.10
C ASP A 101 9.48 7.26 -2.47
N ALA A 102 10.31 6.41 -3.04
CA ALA A 102 10.87 6.64 -4.37
C ALA A 102 9.83 6.42 -5.48
N ALA A 103 8.90 5.47 -5.30
CA ALA A 103 7.86 5.17 -6.28
C ALA A 103 6.82 6.29 -6.35
N ILE A 104 6.23 6.68 -5.22
CA ILE A 104 5.21 7.75 -5.18
C ILE A 104 5.73 9.08 -5.74
N ALA A 105 7.00 9.40 -5.50
CA ALA A 105 7.61 10.64 -5.98
C ALA A 105 7.98 10.58 -7.47
N GLY A 106 8.19 9.39 -8.05
CA GLY A 106 8.78 9.21 -9.38
C GLY A 106 7.84 8.65 -10.45
N GLN A 107 6.77 7.97 -10.07
CA GLN A 107 5.86 7.33 -11.03
C GLN A 107 4.69 8.25 -11.39
N GLY A 108 4.61 8.66 -12.65
CA GLY A 108 3.58 9.59 -13.15
C GLY A 108 2.14 9.12 -12.96
N ILE A 109 1.92 7.80 -12.94
CA ILE A 109 0.59 7.21 -12.71
C ILE A 109 -0.01 7.61 -11.36
N VAL A 110 0.80 7.85 -10.33
CA VAL A 110 0.32 8.34 -9.02
C VAL A 110 -0.33 9.71 -9.19
N TYR A 111 0.31 10.61 -9.93
CA TYR A 111 -0.25 11.94 -10.21
C TYR A 111 -1.58 11.84 -10.97
N GLU A 112 -1.66 10.94 -11.96
CA GLU A 112 -2.89 10.73 -12.74
C GLU A 112 -4.03 10.21 -11.87
N VAL A 113 -3.77 9.24 -10.99
CA VAL A 113 -4.77 8.70 -10.05
C VAL A 113 -5.27 9.78 -9.09
N ILE A 114 -4.37 10.55 -8.50
CA ILE A 114 -4.73 11.64 -7.57
C ILE A 114 -5.58 12.71 -8.29
N GLN A 115 -5.29 13.02 -9.55
CA GLN A 115 -6.08 13.97 -10.32
C GLN A 115 -7.50 13.48 -10.62
N MET A 116 -7.74 12.18 -10.65
CA MET A 116 -9.08 11.60 -10.83
C MET A 116 -9.90 11.52 -9.54
N ALA A 117 -9.27 11.60 -8.37
CA ALA A 117 -9.88 11.27 -7.07
C ALA A 117 -11.15 12.06 -6.71
N GLN A 118 -11.31 13.27 -7.24
CA GLN A 118 -12.48 14.13 -6.96
C GLN A 118 -13.45 14.27 -8.15
N LEU A 119 -13.19 13.56 -9.25
CA LEU A 119 -14.06 13.59 -10.42
C LEU A 119 -15.27 12.65 -10.23
N ASP A 120 -16.46 13.08 -10.57
CA ASP A 120 -17.71 12.34 -10.34
C ASP A 120 -17.69 10.90 -10.89
N GLY A 121 -17.07 10.69 -12.04
CA GLY A 121 -16.96 9.36 -12.65
C GLY A 121 -15.93 8.44 -12.02
N TYR A 122 -15.04 8.94 -11.16
CA TYR A 122 -13.86 8.19 -10.64
C TYR A 122 -13.79 8.17 -9.12
N ARG A 123 -14.39 9.11 -8.42
CA ARG A 123 -14.27 9.24 -6.96
C ARG A 123 -14.71 7.98 -6.24
N THR A 124 -13.99 7.66 -5.17
CA THR A 124 -14.20 6.48 -4.30
C THR A 124 -14.49 6.87 -2.85
N GLY A 125 -14.75 8.15 -2.58
CA GLY A 125 -14.95 8.66 -1.22
C GLY A 125 -13.65 8.90 -0.47
N GLY A 126 -12.54 8.97 -1.17
CA GLY A 126 -11.22 9.21 -0.65
C GLY A 126 -10.42 7.93 -0.36
N THR A 127 -9.14 8.00 -0.63
CA THR A 127 -8.15 6.93 -0.50
C THR A 127 -7.19 7.23 0.65
N LEU A 128 -6.87 6.19 1.43
CA LEU A 128 -5.79 6.26 2.42
C LEU A 128 -4.48 5.85 1.75
N HIS A 129 -3.60 6.83 1.54
CA HIS A 129 -2.25 6.60 1.02
C HIS A 129 -1.26 6.46 2.17
N ILE A 130 -0.62 5.29 2.28
CA ILE A 130 0.42 5.03 3.30
C ILE A 130 1.75 4.94 2.58
N VAL A 131 2.67 5.84 2.87
CA VAL A 131 4.00 5.86 2.26
C VAL A 131 5.02 5.27 3.22
N ILE A 132 5.56 4.12 2.87
CA ILE A 132 6.68 3.50 3.61
C ILE A 132 7.96 4.22 3.18
N ASN A 133 8.27 5.29 3.89
CA ASN A 133 9.37 6.18 3.58
C ASN A 133 10.66 5.70 4.24
N ASN A 134 11.33 4.78 3.58
CA ASN A 134 12.61 4.26 4.06
C ASN A 134 13.83 5.08 3.59
N GLN A 135 13.61 6.21 2.91
CA GLN A 135 14.59 7.22 2.54
C GLN A 135 15.64 6.74 1.51
N VAL A 136 15.39 5.62 0.84
CA VAL A 136 16.28 5.09 -0.19
C VAL A 136 15.50 4.41 -1.32
N GLY A 137 15.79 4.80 -2.56
CA GLY A 137 15.25 4.16 -3.76
C GLY A 137 16.30 3.25 -4.37
N PHE A 138 16.18 1.93 -4.22
CA PHE A 138 17.19 0.92 -4.54
C PHE A 138 18.55 1.27 -3.92
N THR A 139 19.42 2.04 -4.60
CA THR A 139 20.73 2.50 -4.12
C THR A 139 20.80 4.02 -3.96
N THR A 140 19.76 4.75 -4.38
CA THR A 140 19.76 6.21 -4.42
C THR A 140 19.23 6.80 -3.11
N ASN A 141 20.00 7.66 -2.48
CA ASN A 141 19.59 8.40 -1.29
C ASN A 141 18.45 9.38 -1.66
N TYR A 142 17.54 9.64 -0.73
CA TYR A 142 16.41 10.54 -0.98
C TYR A 142 16.82 11.96 -1.35
N LEU A 143 17.99 12.44 -0.89
CA LEU A 143 18.54 13.76 -1.23
C LEU A 143 18.90 13.88 -2.72
N ASP A 144 19.23 12.76 -3.36
CA ASP A 144 19.60 12.69 -4.77
C ASP A 144 18.45 12.20 -5.66
N ALA A 145 17.33 11.79 -5.04
CA ALA A 145 16.25 11.10 -5.73
C ALA A 145 15.14 12.04 -6.23
N ARG A 146 14.98 13.20 -5.63
CA ARG A 146 13.89 14.13 -5.96
C ARG A 146 14.23 15.58 -5.61
N SER A 147 13.60 16.51 -6.34
CA SER A 147 13.73 17.95 -6.06
C SER A 147 12.79 18.45 -4.97
N SER A 148 11.68 17.73 -4.72
CA SER A 148 10.74 18.09 -3.65
C SER A 148 11.30 17.75 -2.26
N THR A 149 10.87 18.50 -1.24
CA THR A 149 11.28 18.25 0.14
C THR A 149 10.75 16.90 0.63
N TYR A 150 9.49 16.62 0.39
CA TYR A 150 8.84 15.38 0.81
C TYR A 150 8.47 14.52 -0.39
N CYS A 151 8.54 13.20 -0.25
CA CYS A 151 8.06 12.27 -1.26
C CYS A 151 6.54 12.40 -1.49
N THR A 152 5.82 12.86 -0.49
CA THR A 152 4.38 13.09 -0.49
C THR A 152 3.97 14.47 -1.02
N ASP A 153 4.89 15.28 -1.56
CA ASP A 153 4.55 16.60 -2.11
C ASP A 153 3.56 16.53 -3.29
N VAL A 154 3.40 15.39 -3.91
CA VAL A 154 2.35 15.12 -4.90
C VAL A 154 0.95 15.37 -4.35
N ALA A 155 0.70 15.12 -3.07
CA ALA A 155 -0.58 15.38 -2.40
C ALA A 155 -1.00 16.85 -2.41
N LYS A 156 -0.03 17.76 -2.50
CA LYS A 156 -0.29 19.22 -2.57
C LYS A 156 -1.04 19.62 -3.83
N THR A 157 -0.97 18.83 -4.89
CA THR A 157 -1.67 19.14 -6.15
C THR A 157 -3.18 19.12 -6.02
N THR A 158 -3.71 18.35 -5.08
CA THR A 158 -5.16 18.25 -4.79
C THR A 158 -5.49 18.73 -3.37
N LEU A 159 -4.54 19.38 -2.69
CA LEU A 159 -4.69 19.94 -1.35
C LEU A 159 -5.10 18.88 -0.31
N CYS A 160 -4.62 17.66 -0.48
CA CYS A 160 -4.84 16.59 0.47
C CYS A 160 -3.95 16.78 1.71
N PRO A 161 -4.45 16.49 2.92
CA PRO A 161 -3.64 16.52 4.11
C PRO A 161 -2.57 15.44 4.08
N VAL A 162 -1.40 15.76 4.62
CA VAL A 162 -0.27 14.84 4.79
C VAL A 162 0.12 14.82 6.25
N PHE A 163 0.17 13.63 6.83
CA PHE A 163 0.67 13.40 8.17
C PHE A 163 2.05 12.77 8.08
N HIS A 164 3.04 13.39 8.74
CA HIS A 164 4.38 12.81 8.86
C HIS A 164 4.51 12.20 10.26
N VAL A 165 4.83 10.91 10.32
CA VAL A 165 4.94 10.18 11.58
C VAL A 165 6.19 9.32 11.60
N ASN A 166 6.84 9.23 12.77
CA ASN A 166 7.97 8.33 12.98
C ASN A 166 7.46 6.89 13.04
N GLY A 167 7.91 6.05 12.12
CA GLY A 167 7.51 4.64 12.03
C GLY A 167 7.97 3.76 13.20
N ASP A 168 8.93 4.21 14.00
CA ASP A 168 9.38 3.51 15.20
C ASP A 168 8.48 3.80 16.43
N ASP A 169 7.61 4.83 16.35
CA ASP A 169 6.63 5.16 17.38
C ASP A 169 5.25 4.60 16.99
N ILE A 170 4.99 3.36 17.41
CA ILE A 170 3.77 2.63 17.05
C ILE A 170 2.51 3.34 17.57
N GLU A 171 2.56 3.93 18.76
CA GLU A 171 1.41 4.65 19.33
C GLU A 171 1.06 5.88 18.49
N ALA A 172 2.08 6.66 18.11
CA ALA A 172 1.90 7.80 17.21
C ALA A 172 1.38 7.38 15.82
N VAL A 173 1.85 6.25 15.30
CA VAL A 173 1.35 5.69 14.01
C VAL A 173 -0.14 5.36 14.12
N VAL A 174 -0.56 4.64 15.16
CA VAL A 174 -1.98 4.28 15.36
C VAL A 174 -2.86 5.52 15.51
N GLN A 175 -2.43 6.50 16.31
CA GLN A 175 -3.16 7.76 16.47
C GLN A 175 -3.27 8.53 15.16
N THR A 176 -2.18 8.58 14.38
CA THR A 176 -2.17 9.24 13.06
C THR A 176 -3.14 8.58 12.09
N LEU A 177 -3.17 7.24 12.06
CA LEU A 177 -4.09 6.50 11.21
C LEU A 177 -5.55 6.71 11.62
N ASP A 178 -5.86 6.78 12.92
CA ASP A 178 -7.21 7.09 13.40
C ASP A 178 -7.67 8.49 12.93
N ILE A 179 -6.80 9.50 13.05
CA ILE A 179 -7.08 10.85 12.55
C ILE A 179 -7.29 10.86 11.03
N ALA A 180 -6.42 10.18 10.30
CA ALA A 180 -6.50 10.08 8.84
C ALA A 180 -7.82 9.42 8.39
N LEU A 181 -8.21 8.33 9.04
CA LEU A 181 -9.47 7.65 8.77
C LEU A 181 -10.68 8.53 9.05
N ARG A 182 -10.70 9.23 10.19
CA ARG A 182 -11.79 10.17 10.54
C ARG A 182 -11.89 11.30 9.53
N TYR A 183 -10.74 11.85 9.11
CA TYR A 183 -10.72 12.87 8.06
C TYR A 183 -11.33 12.35 6.75
N ARG A 184 -10.90 11.17 6.28
CA ARG A 184 -11.44 10.54 5.09
C ARG A 184 -12.95 10.31 5.19
N GLN A 185 -13.42 9.79 6.31
CA GLN A 185 -14.84 9.49 6.54
C GLN A 185 -15.71 10.77 6.61
N GLU A 186 -15.16 11.84 7.15
CA GLU A 186 -15.88 13.13 7.27
C GLU A 186 -15.95 13.87 5.95
N TYR A 187 -14.81 13.93 5.24
CA TYR A 187 -14.66 14.82 4.08
C TYR A 187 -14.68 14.12 2.72
N SER A 188 -14.69 12.79 2.67
CA SER A 188 -14.62 11.98 1.44
C SER A 188 -13.48 12.44 0.51
N ARG A 189 -12.29 12.61 1.10
CA ARG A 189 -11.07 13.04 0.41
C ARG A 189 -9.90 12.12 0.73
N ASP A 190 -8.96 12.10 -0.20
CA ASP A 190 -7.70 11.39 0.01
C ASP A 190 -6.92 11.99 1.19
N VAL A 191 -6.16 11.14 1.84
CA VAL A 191 -5.28 11.49 2.95
C VAL A 191 -3.99 10.70 2.86
N PHE A 192 -2.87 11.34 3.15
CA PHE A 192 -1.55 10.74 3.06
C PHE A 192 -0.91 10.61 4.44
N VAL A 193 -0.33 9.45 4.70
CA VAL A 193 0.47 9.18 5.89
C VAL A 193 1.89 8.83 5.43
N ASP A 194 2.82 9.74 5.66
CA ASP A 194 4.25 9.55 5.43
C ASP A 194 4.87 8.88 6.65
N LEU A 195 5.07 7.57 6.56
CA LEU A 195 5.61 6.74 7.62
C LEU A 195 7.13 6.71 7.51
N LEU A 196 7.80 7.61 8.23
CA LEU A 196 9.24 7.74 8.21
C LEU A 196 9.90 6.55 8.90
N CYS A 197 10.70 5.81 8.17
CA CYS A 197 11.37 4.62 8.65
C CYS A 197 12.75 4.44 7.97
N TYR A 198 13.34 3.27 8.08
CA TYR A 198 14.58 2.92 7.39
C TYR A 198 14.53 1.49 6.86
N ARG A 199 15.35 1.20 5.86
CA ARG A 199 15.51 -0.14 5.31
C ARG A 199 16.60 -0.91 6.07
N LYS A 200 16.19 -1.82 6.94
CA LYS A 200 17.11 -2.61 7.78
C LYS A 200 17.93 -3.63 7.01
N TYR A 201 17.32 -4.29 6.02
CA TYR A 201 17.94 -5.33 5.21
C TYR A 201 18.24 -4.81 3.80
N GLY A 202 18.88 -5.62 2.93
CA GLY A 202 19.10 -5.28 1.53
C GLY A 202 17.80 -4.99 0.75
N HIS A 203 17.93 -4.51 -0.48
CA HIS A 203 16.80 -4.20 -1.34
C HIS A 203 15.90 -5.42 -1.59
N ASN A 204 16.51 -6.59 -1.78
CA ASN A 204 15.84 -7.87 -1.90
C ASN A 204 16.50 -8.92 -1.00
N GLU A 205 16.04 -10.16 -1.07
CA GLU A 205 16.51 -11.27 -0.25
C GLU A 205 17.97 -11.67 -0.53
N GLY A 206 18.49 -11.38 -1.71
CA GLY A 206 19.85 -11.67 -2.12
C GLY A 206 20.85 -10.54 -1.89
N ASP A 207 20.38 -9.35 -1.52
CA ASP A 207 21.24 -8.18 -1.38
C ASP A 207 21.81 -8.04 0.03
N GLU A 208 23.10 -7.83 0.10
CA GLU A 208 23.79 -7.44 1.31
C GLU A 208 23.46 -5.98 1.67
N PRO A 209 22.92 -5.68 2.87
CA PRO A 209 22.53 -4.32 3.27
C PRO A 209 23.62 -3.26 3.05
N LYS A 210 24.88 -3.62 3.33
CA LYS A 210 26.04 -2.69 3.23
C LYS A 210 26.33 -2.19 1.81
N PHE A 211 25.83 -2.88 0.76
CA PHE A 211 25.99 -2.39 -0.62
C PHE A 211 25.16 -1.15 -0.91
N THR A 212 24.04 -0.98 -0.22
CA THR A 212 23.12 0.13 -0.41
C THR A 212 23.04 1.05 0.79
N GLN A 213 23.60 0.62 1.93
CA GLN A 213 23.67 1.36 3.18
C GLN A 213 25.11 1.30 3.73
N PRO A 214 26.04 2.09 3.16
CA PRO A 214 27.47 1.96 3.45
C PRO A 214 27.87 2.34 4.89
N LYS A 215 26.96 2.95 5.65
CA LYS A 215 27.16 3.20 7.09
C LYS A 215 26.22 2.26 7.84
N PRO A 216 26.74 1.32 8.65
CA PRO A 216 25.89 0.54 9.53
C PRO A 216 25.15 1.51 10.46
N VAL A 217 23.85 1.38 10.49
CA VAL A 217 23.04 2.00 11.54
C VAL A 217 23.39 1.22 12.81
N SER A 218 24.17 1.88 13.68
CA SER A 218 24.56 1.35 14.98
C SER A 218 23.37 1.25 15.91
#